data_c9072f5435ae077d681dbc5e77d1dbde
#
_entry.id   c9072f5435ae077d681dbc5e77d1dbde
#
_cell.length_a   1.000
_cell.length_b   1.000
_cell.length_c   1.000
_cell.angle_alpha   90.00
_cell.angle_beta   90.00
_cell.angle_gamma   90.00
#
_symmetry.space_group_name_H-M   'P 1'
#
loop_
_entity.id
_entity.type
_entity.pdbx_description
1 polymer ?
#
loop_
_entity_poly.entity_id
_entity_poly.type
_entity_poly.pdbx_seq_one_letter_code
_entity_poly.pdbx_strand_id
1 'polypeptide(L)'
;MITGVIKNKVDKIWTDIWAGGITNPLTVIEQLTYLMFIRSLDEKELETEEFEHMTGEKMEKIFPQSAVGQSMRWSKFKNNDPRDIFNVISQRVFPAIKNMKHGRLPDFTEQGELVEIAGEPDSDTQN
;
A
#
# COMPACT_ATOMS: atom_id res chain seq x y z
N MET A 1 -11.17 7.76 -11.12
CA MET A 1 -12.37 6.96 -11.25
C MET A 1 -12.06 5.49 -11.40
N ILE A 2 -12.84 4.64 -10.78
CA ILE A 2 -12.58 3.22 -10.85
C ILE A 2 -13.24 2.65 -12.09
N THR A 3 -12.46 2.01 -12.95
CA THR A 3 -13.02 1.37 -14.12
C THR A 3 -13.77 0.11 -13.70
N GLY A 4 -14.56 -0.45 -14.58
CA GLY A 4 -15.31 -1.67 -14.28
C GLY A 4 -14.42 -2.83 -13.88
N VAL A 5 -13.26 -2.97 -14.53
CA VAL A 5 -12.34 -4.06 -14.21
C VAL A 5 -11.78 -3.88 -12.80
N ILE A 6 -11.36 -2.67 -12.46
CA ILE A 6 -10.80 -2.42 -11.15
C ILE A 6 -11.87 -2.57 -10.07
N LYS A 7 -13.08 -2.08 -10.34
CA LYS A 7 -14.16 -2.23 -9.40
C LYS A 7 -14.45 -3.70 -9.12
N ASN A 8 -14.45 -4.52 -10.15
CA ASN A 8 -14.70 -5.95 -9.97
C ASN A 8 -13.61 -6.61 -9.12
N LYS A 9 -12.36 -6.18 -9.30
CA LYS A 9 -11.28 -6.69 -8.48
C LYS A 9 -11.43 -6.28 -7.02
N VAL A 10 -11.81 -5.05 -6.78
CA VAL A 10 -12.04 -4.57 -5.41
C VAL A 10 -13.22 -5.33 -4.79
N ASP A 11 -14.29 -5.51 -5.54
CA ASP A 11 -15.46 -6.22 -5.05
C ASP A 11 -15.13 -7.66 -4.70
N LYS A 12 -14.29 -8.30 -5.51
CA LYS A 12 -13.91 -9.67 -5.25
C LYS A 12 -13.07 -9.78 -3.98
N ILE A 13 -12.09 -8.90 -3.83
CA ILE A 13 -11.26 -8.89 -2.63
C ILE A 13 -12.15 -8.67 -1.41
N TRP A 14 -13.07 -7.76 -1.51
CA TRP A 14 -13.98 -7.41 -0.45
C TRP A 14 -14.84 -8.60 -0.06
N THR A 15 -15.39 -9.28 -1.06
CA THR A 15 -16.19 -10.47 -0.82
C THR A 15 -15.37 -11.56 -0.14
N ASP A 16 -14.12 -11.73 -0.55
CA ASP A 16 -13.25 -12.73 0.04
C ASP A 16 -12.93 -12.39 1.50
N ILE A 17 -12.76 -11.12 1.81
CA ILE A 17 -12.53 -10.69 3.18
C ILE A 17 -13.77 -10.98 4.03
N TRP A 18 -14.95 -10.70 3.52
CA TRP A 18 -16.19 -11.00 4.22
C TRP A 18 -16.31 -12.49 4.47
N ALA A 19 -16.00 -13.30 3.46
CA ALA A 19 -16.06 -14.74 3.60
C ALA A 19 -15.06 -15.23 4.63
N GLY A 20 -14.03 -14.45 4.91
CA GLY A 20 -13.06 -14.78 5.93
C GLY A 20 -13.51 -14.46 7.34
N GLY A 21 -14.75 -14.00 7.51
CA GLY A 21 -15.30 -13.84 8.85
C GLY A 21 -15.29 -12.43 9.43
N ILE A 22 -15.06 -11.43 8.60
CA ILE A 22 -15.09 -10.06 9.10
C ILE A 22 -16.53 -9.62 9.16
N THR A 23 -17.01 -9.30 10.33
CA THR A 23 -18.40 -8.96 10.50
C THR A 23 -18.64 -7.56 11.05
N ASN A 24 -17.60 -6.89 11.54
CA ASN A 24 -17.77 -5.55 12.11
C ASN A 24 -17.83 -4.52 10.97
N PRO A 25 -18.96 -3.82 10.80
CA PRO A 25 -19.08 -2.87 9.70
C PRO A 25 -18.04 -1.76 9.71
N LEU A 26 -17.63 -1.31 10.88
CA LEU A 26 -16.64 -0.26 10.97
C LEU A 26 -15.29 -0.76 10.45
N THR A 27 -14.93 -1.99 10.82
CA THR A 27 -13.72 -2.61 10.33
C THR A 27 -13.78 -2.77 8.81
N VAL A 28 -14.94 -3.14 8.30
CA VAL A 28 -15.14 -3.31 6.87
C VAL A 28 -14.91 -2.00 6.14
N ILE A 29 -15.48 -0.92 6.64
CA ILE A 29 -15.34 0.40 6.03
C ILE A 29 -13.89 0.85 6.08
N GLU A 30 -13.23 0.62 7.20
CA GLU A 30 -11.83 1.01 7.36
C GLU A 30 -10.96 0.28 6.34
N GLN A 31 -11.18 -1.01 6.19
CA GLN A 31 -10.37 -1.80 5.27
C GLN A 31 -10.60 -1.39 3.82
N LEU A 32 -11.83 -1.09 3.46
CA LEU A 32 -12.14 -0.62 2.12
C LEU A 32 -11.43 0.71 1.85
N THR A 33 -11.44 1.58 2.82
CA THR A 33 -10.76 2.87 2.70
C THR A 33 -9.27 2.67 2.47
N TYR A 34 -8.65 1.75 3.19
CA TYR A 34 -7.24 1.46 3.03
C TYR A 34 -6.94 0.89 1.63
N LEU A 35 -7.82 0.03 1.13
CA LEU A 35 -7.64 -0.51 -0.21
C LEU A 35 -7.68 0.58 -1.28
N MET A 36 -8.64 1.47 -1.16
CA MET A 36 -8.74 2.58 -2.11
C MET A 36 -7.54 3.50 -2.00
N PHE A 37 -7.06 3.69 -0.78
CA PHE A 37 -5.91 4.55 -0.54
C PHE A 37 -4.64 3.96 -1.14
N ILE A 38 -4.39 2.66 -0.96
CA ILE A 38 -3.19 2.05 -1.49
C ILE A 38 -3.21 2.05 -3.03
N ARG A 39 -4.39 1.90 -3.61
CA ARG A 39 -4.54 1.99 -5.04
C ARG A 39 -4.20 3.39 -5.54
N SER A 40 -4.66 4.40 -4.84
CA SER A 40 -4.37 5.78 -5.16
C SER A 40 -2.88 6.07 -5.08
N LEU A 41 -2.22 5.57 -4.04
CA LEU A 41 -0.78 5.74 -3.89
C LEU A 41 -0.01 5.08 -5.03
N ASP A 42 -0.45 3.90 -5.45
CA ASP A 42 0.21 3.20 -6.54
C ASP A 42 0.02 3.94 -7.86
N GLU A 43 -1.14 4.51 -8.08
CA GLU A 43 -1.38 5.30 -9.29
C GLU A 43 -0.44 6.50 -9.32
N LYS A 44 -0.24 7.14 -8.19
CA LYS A 44 0.67 8.26 -8.11
C LYS A 44 2.10 7.80 -8.36
N GLU A 45 2.47 6.65 -7.83
CA GLU A 45 3.80 6.12 -8.04
C GLU A 45 4.04 5.79 -9.50
N LEU A 46 3.05 5.25 -10.19
CA LEU A 46 3.16 4.97 -11.61
C LEU A 46 3.39 6.25 -12.41
N GLU A 47 2.71 7.31 -12.05
CA GLU A 47 2.92 8.60 -12.71
C GLU A 47 4.33 9.10 -12.48
N THR A 48 4.83 8.95 -11.27
CA THR A 48 6.19 9.37 -10.93
C THR A 48 7.21 8.56 -11.73
N GLU A 49 6.99 7.27 -11.85
CA GLU A 49 7.87 6.40 -12.59
C GLU A 49 7.89 6.77 -14.08
N GLU A 50 6.75 7.12 -14.60
CA GLU A 50 6.66 7.52 -15.99
C GLU A 50 7.42 8.83 -16.22
N PHE A 51 7.29 9.76 -15.29
CA PHE A 51 8.00 11.02 -15.36
C PHE A 51 9.51 10.79 -15.31
N GLU A 52 9.97 9.90 -14.45
CA GLU A 52 11.38 9.57 -14.37
C GLU A 52 11.87 8.97 -15.66
N HIS A 53 11.07 8.10 -16.25
CA HIS A 53 11.45 7.46 -17.50
C HIS A 53 11.58 8.48 -18.63
N MET A 54 10.70 9.45 -18.65
CA MET A 54 10.70 10.44 -19.71
C MET A 54 11.78 11.49 -19.53
N THR A 55 12.08 11.86 -18.32
CA THR A 55 13.03 12.96 -18.09
C THR A 55 14.40 12.50 -17.67
N GLY A 56 14.53 11.28 -17.21
CA GLY A 56 15.81 10.79 -16.67
C GLY A 56 16.12 11.26 -15.27
N GLU A 57 15.21 12.02 -14.66
CA GLU A 57 15.44 12.53 -13.32
C GLU A 57 14.91 11.56 -12.29
N LYS A 58 15.60 11.43 -11.16
CA LYS A 58 15.13 10.57 -10.10
C LYS A 58 14.22 11.34 -9.18
N MET A 59 13.11 10.70 -8.81
CA MET A 59 12.12 11.31 -7.93
C MET A 59 11.99 10.48 -6.68
N GLU A 60 11.48 11.07 -5.61
CA GLU A 60 11.21 10.33 -4.40
C GLU A 60 10.05 9.39 -4.63
N LYS A 61 10.13 8.21 -4.05
CA LYS A 61 9.11 7.20 -4.23
C LYS A 61 8.30 7.04 -2.95
N ILE A 62 7.03 6.69 -3.12
CA ILE A 62 6.14 6.46 -1.99
C ILE A 62 6.38 5.07 -1.40
N PHE A 63 6.59 4.08 -2.26
CA PHE A 63 6.77 2.70 -1.82
C PHE A 63 8.25 2.37 -1.69
N PRO A 64 8.63 1.59 -0.68
CA PRO A 64 10.02 1.14 -0.60
C PRO A 64 10.40 0.36 -1.85
N GLN A 65 11.65 0.46 -2.24
CA GLN A 65 12.11 -0.19 -3.47
C GLN A 65 12.53 -1.65 -3.25
N SER A 66 12.35 -2.16 -2.04
CA SER A 66 12.61 -3.56 -1.74
C SER A 66 11.53 -4.44 -2.35
N ALA A 67 11.78 -5.74 -2.39
CA ALA A 67 10.78 -6.67 -2.89
C ALA A 67 9.49 -6.58 -2.06
N VAL A 68 9.62 -6.46 -0.75
CA VAL A 68 8.46 -6.35 0.12
C VAL A 68 7.73 -5.05 -0.14
N GLY A 69 8.46 -3.95 -0.25
CA GLY A 69 7.84 -2.66 -0.51
C GLY A 69 7.06 -2.66 -1.81
N GLN A 70 7.65 -3.22 -2.85
CA GLN A 70 6.97 -3.27 -4.15
C GLN A 70 5.77 -4.21 -4.11
N SER A 71 5.80 -5.24 -3.28
CA SER A 71 4.69 -6.18 -3.19
C SER A 71 3.43 -5.53 -2.61
N MET A 72 3.57 -4.39 -1.97
CA MET A 72 2.42 -3.68 -1.41
C MET A 72 1.68 -2.85 -2.46
N ARG A 73 2.21 -2.75 -3.66
CA ARG A 73 1.59 -1.93 -4.70
C ARG A 73 0.38 -2.66 -5.28
N TRP A 74 -0.70 -1.91 -5.44
CA TRP A 74 -1.95 -2.47 -5.98
C TRP A 74 -1.70 -3.19 -7.31
N SER A 75 -0.91 -2.59 -8.20
CA SER A 75 -0.64 -3.18 -9.51
C SER A 75 0.11 -4.49 -9.41
N LYS A 76 0.79 -4.73 -8.28
CA LYS A 76 1.56 -5.95 -8.10
C LYS A 76 0.73 -7.06 -7.48
N PHE A 77 -0.17 -6.74 -6.55
CA PHE A 77 -0.87 -7.82 -5.86
C PHE A 77 -2.28 -8.06 -6.36
N LYS A 78 -2.83 -7.20 -7.17
CA LYS A 78 -4.24 -7.31 -7.55
C LYS A 78 -4.57 -8.60 -8.30
N ASN A 79 -3.58 -9.24 -8.91
CA ASN A 79 -3.80 -10.45 -9.68
C ASN A 79 -3.38 -11.72 -8.93
N ASN A 80 -2.97 -11.59 -7.67
CA ASN A 80 -2.64 -12.74 -6.86
C ASN A 80 -3.91 -13.45 -6.44
N ASP A 81 -3.78 -14.65 -5.88
CA ASP A 81 -4.99 -15.31 -5.42
C ASP A 81 -5.50 -14.61 -4.14
N PRO A 82 -6.78 -14.80 -3.81
CA PRO A 82 -7.39 -14.05 -2.70
C PRO A 82 -6.68 -14.18 -1.37
N ARG A 83 -6.13 -15.36 -1.07
CA ARG A 83 -5.45 -15.57 0.20
C ARG A 83 -4.19 -14.72 0.27
N ASP A 84 -3.42 -14.69 -0.83
CA ASP A 84 -2.20 -13.89 -0.88
C ASP A 84 -2.54 -12.41 -0.80
N ILE A 85 -3.59 -11.99 -1.48
CA ILE A 85 -4.03 -10.60 -1.42
C ILE A 85 -4.38 -10.23 0.02
N PHE A 86 -5.14 -11.08 0.69
CA PHE A 86 -5.55 -10.83 2.07
C PHE A 86 -4.32 -10.71 2.98
N ASN A 87 -3.35 -11.60 2.79
CA ASN A 87 -2.14 -11.59 3.61
C ASN A 87 -1.33 -10.31 3.38
N VAL A 88 -1.16 -9.90 2.13
CA VAL A 88 -0.43 -8.67 1.85
C VAL A 88 -1.14 -7.48 2.47
N ILE A 89 -2.44 -7.41 2.32
CA ILE A 89 -3.21 -6.29 2.85
C ILE A 89 -3.14 -6.25 4.36
N SER A 90 -3.39 -7.36 5.01
CA SER A 90 -3.50 -7.36 6.48
C SER A 90 -2.15 -7.26 7.16
N GLN A 91 -1.12 -7.85 6.58
CA GLN A 91 0.17 -7.93 7.25
C GLN A 91 1.16 -6.87 6.80
N ARG A 92 0.92 -6.24 5.65
CA ARG A 92 1.85 -5.27 5.13
C ARG A 92 1.20 -3.92 4.83
N VAL A 93 0.15 -3.91 4.05
CA VAL A 93 -0.45 -2.66 3.61
C VAL A 93 -1.04 -1.86 4.76
N PHE A 94 -1.87 -2.50 5.58
CA PHE A 94 -2.52 -1.79 6.67
C PHE A 94 -1.50 -1.27 7.68
N PRO A 95 -0.55 -2.08 8.16
CA PRO A 95 0.46 -1.54 9.07
C PRO A 95 1.30 -0.44 8.43
N ALA A 96 1.62 -0.57 7.16
CA ALA A 96 2.42 0.45 6.48
C ALA A 96 1.67 1.77 6.39
N ILE A 97 0.38 1.73 6.04
CA ILE A 97 -0.41 2.94 5.96
C ILE A 97 -0.49 3.62 7.32
N LYS A 98 -0.68 2.84 8.37
CA LYS A 98 -0.79 3.40 9.71
C LYS A 98 0.52 4.01 10.20
N ASN A 99 1.63 3.67 9.56
CA ASN A 99 2.94 4.15 9.96
C ASN A 99 3.62 5.00 8.89
N MET A 100 2.85 5.54 7.96
CA MET A 100 3.39 6.43 6.94
C MET A 100 3.97 7.67 7.57
N LYS A 101 5.09 8.15 7.00
CA LYS A 101 5.68 9.41 7.41
C LYS A 101 6.21 10.12 6.18
N HIS A 102 6.04 11.41 6.14
CA HIS A 102 6.57 12.24 5.07
C HIS A 102 6.08 11.78 3.70
N GLY A 103 4.86 11.27 3.64
CA GLY A 103 4.27 10.83 2.37
C GLY A 103 4.82 9.54 1.85
N ARG A 104 5.54 8.77 2.67
CA ARG A 104 6.14 7.51 2.25
C ARG A 104 5.72 6.37 3.15
N LEU A 105 5.68 5.18 2.56
CA LEU A 105 5.37 3.97 3.32
C LEU A 105 6.65 3.35 3.87
N PRO A 106 6.60 2.78 5.06
CA PRO A 106 7.78 2.12 5.62
C PRO A 106 8.03 0.76 4.99
N ASP A 107 9.24 0.27 5.15
CA ASP A 107 9.61 -1.04 4.66
C ASP A 107 9.46 -2.08 5.78
N PHE A 108 9.77 -3.33 5.48
CA PHE A 108 9.69 -4.42 6.44
C PHE A 108 10.99 -5.23 6.39
N THR A 109 11.39 -5.81 7.50
CA THR A 109 12.56 -6.68 7.55
C THR A 109 12.18 -8.03 6.95
N GLU A 110 13.18 -8.89 6.80
CA GLU A 110 12.93 -10.23 6.29
C GLU A 110 12.04 -11.03 7.22
N GLN A 111 12.05 -10.68 8.51
CA GLN A 111 11.20 -11.35 9.48
C GLN A 111 9.80 -10.76 9.53
N GLY A 112 9.52 -9.77 8.71
CA GLY A 112 8.19 -9.17 8.67
C GLY A 112 7.97 -8.03 9.65
N GLU A 113 9.03 -7.53 10.27
CA GLU A 113 8.88 -6.44 11.22
C GLU A 113 8.95 -5.10 10.52
N LEU A 114 8.16 -4.15 10.97
CA LEU A 114 8.10 -2.83 10.38
C LEU A 114 9.39 -2.09 10.62
N VAL A 115 9.91 -1.45 9.57
CA VAL A 115 11.10 -0.63 9.68
C VAL A 115 10.63 0.82 9.66
N GLU A 116 10.82 1.51 10.77
CA GLU A 116 10.38 2.89 10.85
C GLU A 116 11.10 3.76 9.87
N ILE A 117 10.39 4.70 9.27
CA ILE A 117 10.99 5.69 8.41
C ILE A 117 11.78 6.64 9.27
N ALA A 118 13.02 6.92 8.89
CA ALA A 118 13.87 7.79 9.63
C ALA A 118 13.22 9.16 9.75
N GLY A 119 13.19 9.68 10.92
CA GLY A 119 12.59 10.95 11.14
C GLY A 119 13.44 12.07 10.61
N GLU A 120 12.84 13.25 10.52
CA GLU A 120 13.54 14.40 10.11
C GLU A 120 14.42 14.78 11.21
N PRO A 121 15.66 14.80 10.97
CA PRO A 121 16.56 15.06 12.05
C PRO A 121 16.30 16.37 12.66
N ASP A 122 15.94 17.25 11.87
CA ASP A 122 15.78 18.43 12.43
C ASP A 122 14.66 18.48 13.20
N SER A 123 13.77 17.95 12.82
CA SER A 123 12.61 18.21 13.38
C SER A 123 12.58 17.89 14.73
N ASP A 124 12.97 16.87 15.11
CA ASP A 124 12.75 16.52 16.36
C ASP A 124 13.77 16.81 17.13
N THR A 125 14.71 17.02 16.69
CA THR A 125 15.70 17.14 17.53
C THR A 125 16.04 18.42 17.71
N GLN A 126 15.75 19.14 17.35
CA GLN A 126 16.20 20.11 17.56
C GLN A 126 16.04 20.52 18.57
N ASN A 127 16.08 20.21 18.92
CA ASN A 127 15.97 20.30 19.94
C ASN A 127 16.63 20.17 20.43
#